data_247a91dbd5329bb7dd4abc4f2c1b360b
#
_entry.id   247a91dbd5329bb7dd4abc4f2c1b360b
#
_cell.length_a   1.000
_cell.length_b   1.000
_cell.length_c   1.000
_cell.angle_alpha   90.00
_cell.angle_beta   90.00
_cell.angle_gamma   90.00
#
_symmetry.space_group_name_H-M   'P 1'
#
loop_
_entity.id
_entity.type
_entity.pdbx_description
1 polymer ?
#
loop_
_entity_poly.entity_id
_entity_poly.type
_entity_poly.pdbx_seq_one_letter_code
_entity_poly.pdbx_strand_id
1 'polypeptide(L)'
;MRTSTPGTPNSAGFTLIELSVVLFVLGLMLWLVIPRLATVMGPDRNTVFREIAAGSEEAFDMALFEKQEVRFVIDPSAGTFRFQVTGESGPMQAPRHLSEGLTITGIRVDGEDRPPDIVTEILYLPGGKVPAFRIFFRESGEGGAHPEWTLRVNPYDGSVDVLEGNVPVDA
;
A
#
# COMPACT_ATOMS: atom_id res chain seq x y z
N MET A 1 61.50 -46.59 24.17
CA MET A 1 60.22 -46.44 23.47
C MET A 1 59.23 -45.83 24.43
N ARG A 2 58.82 -44.56 24.21
CA ARG A 2 57.76 -43.90 25.00
C ARG A 2 56.53 -43.79 24.10
N THR A 3 55.52 -44.53 24.48
CA THR A 3 54.19 -44.47 23.81
C THR A 3 53.41 -43.27 24.36
N SER A 4 53.10 -42.28 23.49
CA SER A 4 52.28 -41.19 23.82
C SER A 4 50.81 -41.62 23.65
N THR A 5 50.04 -41.51 24.72
CA THR A 5 48.56 -41.73 24.68
C THR A 5 47.91 -40.48 24.13
N PRO A 6 47.07 -40.57 23.07
CA PRO A 6 46.27 -39.41 22.59
C PRO A 6 45.20 -39.09 23.59
N GLY A 7 45.17 -37.83 24.04
CA GLY A 7 44.09 -37.30 24.89
C GLY A 7 42.76 -37.30 24.14
N THR A 8 41.73 -37.85 24.73
CA THR A 8 40.35 -37.81 24.25
C THR A 8 39.85 -36.37 24.26
N PRO A 9 39.28 -35.86 23.15
CA PRO A 9 38.64 -34.55 23.15
C PRO A 9 37.42 -34.60 24.05
N ASN A 10 37.35 -33.67 24.98
CA ASN A 10 36.24 -33.52 25.91
C ASN A 10 35.03 -32.95 25.09
N SER A 11 34.17 -33.80 24.60
CA SER A 11 32.91 -33.39 23.97
C SER A 11 31.91 -33.06 25.08
N ALA A 12 31.97 -31.83 25.57
CA ALA A 12 30.90 -31.31 26.41
C ALA A 12 29.65 -31.15 25.55
N GLY A 13 28.71 -32.07 25.69
CA GLY A 13 27.37 -31.98 25.05
C GLY A 13 26.55 -30.88 25.70
N PHE A 14 25.74 -30.19 24.90
CA PHE A 14 24.75 -29.22 25.40
C PHE A 14 23.76 -29.89 26.34
N THR A 15 23.51 -29.26 27.47
CA THR A 15 22.46 -29.75 28.40
C THR A 15 21.09 -29.34 27.89
N LEU A 16 20.05 -30.13 28.19
CA LEU A 16 18.68 -29.86 27.81
C LEU A 16 18.16 -28.53 28.39
N ILE A 17 18.67 -28.17 29.60
CA ILE A 17 18.33 -26.90 30.23
C ILE A 17 18.96 -25.69 29.50
N GLU A 18 20.20 -25.84 29.02
CA GLU A 18 20.87 -24.78 28.25
C GLU A 18 20.17 -24.51 26.94
N LEU A 19 19.70 -25.54 26.23
CA LEU A 19 18.86 -25.38 25.03
C LEU A 19 17.54 -24.71 25.35
N SER A 20 16.88 -25.10 26.44
CA SER A 20 15.58 -24.49 26.83
C SER A 20 15.71 -23.01 27.21
N VAL A 21 16.82 -22.64 27.89
CA VAL A 21 17.09 -21.23 28.22
C VAL A 21 17.36 -20.40 26.96
N VAL A 22 18.14 -20.94 26.01
CA VAL A 22 18.41 -20.27 24.74
C VAL A 22 17.12 -20.06 23.94
N LEU A 23 16.27 -21.07 23.83
CA LEU A 23 14.97 -20.95 23.15
C LEU A 23 14.03 -19.97 23.86
N PHE A 24 14.05 -19.94 25.19
CA PHE A 24 13.27 -18.98 25.97
C PHE A 24 13.72 -17.53 25.70
N VAL A 25 15.03 -17.27 25.73
CA VAL A 25 15.62 -15.94 25.46
C VAL A 25 15.33 -15.50 24.02
N LEU A 26 15.48 -16.41 23.04
CA LEU A 26 15.13 -16.14 21.64
C LEU A 26 13.64 -15.82 21.48
N GLY A 27 12.76 -16.59 22.12
CA GLY A 27 11.31 -16.34 22.11
C GLY A 27 10.98 -14.98 22.71
N LEU A 28 11.62 -14.60 23.81
CA LEU A 28 11.43 -13.31 24.47
C LEU A 28 11.95 -12.15 23.61
N MET A 29 13.10 -12.32 22.93
CA MET A 29 13.59 -11.34 21.96
C MET A 29 12.66 -11.18 20.77
N LEU A 30 12.18 -12.27 20.19
CA LEU A 30 11.23 -12.23 19.09
C LEU A 30 9.93 -11.54 19.51
N TRP A 31 9.41 -11.85 20.69
CA TRP A 31 8.20 -11.21 21.22
C TRP A 31 8.35 -9.69 21.42
N LEU A 32 9.55 -9.22 21.77
CA LEU A 32 9.85 -7.79 21.93
C LEU A 32 10.06 -7.08 20.59
N VAL A 33 10.63 -7.77 19.59
CA VAL A 33 11.04 -7.20 18.29
C VAL A 33 9.86 -7.19 17.29
N ILE A 34 9.06 -8.27 17.26
CA ILE A 34 7.93 -8.41 16.30
C ILE A 34 6.94 -7.24 16.36
N PRO A 35 6.44 -6.76 17.53
CA PRO A 35 5.52 -5.63 17.55
C PRO A 35 6.15 -4.32 17.08
N ARG A 36 7.46 -4.13 17.26
CA ARG A 36 8.16 -2.93 16.75
C ARG A 36 8.35 -2.96 15.24
N LEU A 37 8.55 -4.14 14.66
CA LEU A 37 8.59 -4.28 13.18
C LEU A 37 7.22 -4.03 12.56
N ALA A 38 6.14 -4.47 13.21
CA ALA A 38 4.78 -4.26 12.73
C ALA A 38 4.35 -2.77 12.78
N THR A 39 4.87 -1.97 13.71
CA THR A 39 4.60 -0.52 13.78
C THR A 39 5.48 0.31 12.84
N VAL A 40 6.64 -0.21 12.42
CA VAL A 40 7.50 0.42 11.39
C VAL A 40 7.02 0.10 9.97
N MET A 41 6.24 -0.97 9.80
CA MET A 41 5.62 -1.36 8.54
C MET A 41 4.16 -0.87 8.48
N GLY A 42 3.94 0.43 8.61
CA GLY A 42 2.73 1.05 8.04
C GLY A 42 2.64 0.69 6.55
N PRO A 43 1.45 0.77 5.92
CA PRO A 43 1.35 0.50 4.50
C PRO A 43 2.38 1.37 3.77
N ASP A 44 3.37 0.72 3.15
CA ASP A 44 4.36 1.38 2.32
C ASP A 44 3.62 2.04 1.15
N ARG A 45 4.11 3.18 0.68
CA ARG A 45 3.61 3.89 -0.51
C ARG A 45 3.27 2.91 -1.65
N ASN A 46 4.17 1.96 -1.92
CA ASN A 46 3.97 0.96 -2.97
C ASN A 46 2.75 0.05 -2.70
N THR A 47 2.40 -0.18 -1.46
CA THR A 47 1.19 -0.92 -1.07
C THR A 47 -0.05 -0.11 -1.40
N VAL A 48 -0.08 1.18 -1.04
CA VAL A 48 -1.19 2.10 -1.36
C VAL A 48 -1.38 2.19 -2.87
N PHE A 49 -0.30 2.38 -3.64
CA PHE A 49 -0.38 2.49 -5.09
C PHE A 49 -0.88 1.21 -5.75
N ARG A 50 -0.43 0.04 -5.27
CA ARG A 50 -0.95 -1.26 -5.74
C ARG A 50 -2.42 -1.47 -5.38
N GLU A 51 -2.86 -1.03 -4.21
CA GLU A 51 -4.26 -1.13 -3.80
C GLU A 51 -5.17 -0.24 -4.66
N ILE A 52 -4.72 0.98 -4.98
CA ILE A 52 -5.45 1.87 -5.90
C ILE A 52 -5.49 1.26 -7.29
N ALA A 53 -4.37 0.72 -7.78
CA ALA A 53 -4.30 0.09 -9.10
C ALA A 53 -5.23 -1.12 -9.19
N ALA A 54 -5.12 -2.06 -8.26
CA ALA A 54 -5.98 -3.24 -8.23
C ALA A 54 -7.47 -2.88 -8.09
N GLY A 55 -7.79 -1.89 -7.24
CA GLY A 55 -9.18 -1.42 -7.09
C GLY A 55 -9.72 -0.72 -8.33
N SER A 56 -8.87 0.00 -9.08
CA SER A 56 -9.24 0.64 -10.34
C SER A 56 -9.54 -0.37 -11.44
N GLU A 57 -8.68 -1.39 -11.59
CA GLU A 57 -8.90 -2.47 -12.55
C GLU A 57 -10.16 -3.28 -12.21
N GLU A 58 -10.34 -3.65 -10.93
CA GLU A 58 -11.55 -4.34 -10.45
C GLU A 58 -12.81 -3.51 -10.71
N ALA A 59 -12.79 -2.21 -10.40
CA ALA A 59 -13.90 -1.30 -10.63
C ALA A 59 -14.24 -1.17 -12.12
N PHE A 60 -13.21 -1.14 -12.98
CA PHE A 60 -13.39 -1.11 -14.43
C PHE A 60 -14.03 -2.41 -14.94
N ASP A 61 -13.55 -3.56 -14.48
CA ASP A 61 -14.09 -4.87 -14.84
C ASP A 61 -15.55 -5.03 -14.41
N MET A 62 -15.89 -4.63 -13.18
CA MET A 62 -17.27 -4.62 -12.69
C MET A 62 -18.16 -3.70 -13.54
N ALA A 63 -17.68 -2.52 -13.90
CA ALA A 63 -18.40 -1.59 -14.76
C ALA A 63 -18.59 -2.13 -16.19
N LEU A 64 -17.55 -2.78 -16.74
CA LEU A 64 -17.55 -3.29 -18.09
C LEU A 64 -18.39 -4.57 -18.24
N PHE A 65 -18.14 -5.57 -17.37
CA PHE A 65 -18.74 -6.91 -17.51
C PHE A 65 -20.03 -7.08 -16.72
N GLU A 66 -20.07 -6.58 -15.47
CA GLU A 66 -21.23 -6.73 -14.60
C GLU A 66 -22.25 -5.60 -14.75
N LYS A 67 -21.92 -4.55 -15.51
CA LYS A 67 -22.76 -3.37 -15.73
C LYS A 67 -23.14 -2.64 -14.44
N GLN A 68 -22.29 -2.75 -13.42
CA GLN A 68 -22.45 -2.05 -12.15
C GLN A 68 -21.78 -0.68 -12.22
N GLU A 69 -22.38 0.31 -11.57
CA GLU A 69 -21.72 1.58 -11.33
C GLU A 69 -20.81 1.43 -10.11
N VAL A 70 -19.52 1.74 -10.27
CA VAL A 70 -18.56 1.76 -9.15
C VAL A 70 -18.10 3.19 -8.94
N ARG A 71 -18.02 3.57 -7.67
CA ARG A 71 -17.60 4.90 -7.24
C ARG A 71 -16.26 4.81 -6.51
N PHE A 72 -15.26 5.47 -7.03
CA PHE A 72 -13.99 5.67 -6.35
C PHE A 72 -14.05 7.00 -5.60
N VAL A 73 -14.04 6.92 -4.27
CA VAL A 73 -14.14 8.06 -3.37
C VAL A 73 -12.78 8.32 -2.76
N ILE A 74 -12.29 9.53 -2.90
CA ILE A 74 -11.00 10.00 -2.38
C ILE A 74 -11.27 11.15 -1.43
N ASP A 75 -10.81 11.03 -0.20
CA ASP A 75 -10.84 12.11 0.80
C ASP A 75 -9.40 12.51 1.13
N PRO A 76 -8.88 13.57 0.49
CA PRO A 76 -7.52 14.03 0.74
C PRO A 76 -7.31 14.55 2.16
N SER A 77 -8.35 15.16 2.76
CA SER A 77 -8.28 15.73 4.11
C SER A 77 -8.19 14.65 5.18
N ALA A 78 -8.93 13.54 5.01
CA ALA A 78 -8.87 12.38 5.88
C ALA A 78 -7.72 11.43 5.53
N GLY A 79 -7.03 11.63 4.39
CA GLY A 79 -6.01 10.71 3.89
C GLY A 79 -6.54 9.31 3.61
N THR A 80 -7.76 9.22 3.05
CA THR A 80 -8.43 7.94 2.81
C THR A 80 -8.96 7.81 1.39
N PHE A 81 -9.10 6.57 0.95
CA PHE A 81 -9.76 6.23 -0.30
C PHE A 81 -10.59 4.95 -0.16
N ARG A 82 -11.58 4.77 -1.02
CA ARG A 82 -12.38 3.54 -1.10
C ARG A 82 -13.02 3.39 -2.46
N PHE A 83 -13.26 2.15 -2.85
CA PHE A 83 -14.13 1.79 -3.96
C PHE A 83 -15.44 1.24 -3.40
N GLN A 84 -16.57 1.67 -3.97
CA GLN A 84 -17.88 1.19 -3.57
C GLN A 84 -18.77 1.00 -4.79
N VAL A 85 -19.51 -0.10 -4.82
CA VAL A 85 -20.52 -0.35 -5.85
C VAL A 85 -21.76 0.47 -5.51
N THR A 86 -22.33 1.17 -6.49
CA THR A 86 -23.56 1.91 -6.33
C THR A 86 -24.75 1.00 -6.59
N GLY A 87 -25.58 0.76 -5.56
CA GLY A 87 -26.76 -0.09 -5.65
C GLY A 87 -27.16 -0.64 -4.28
N GLU A 88 -28.36 -1.23 -4.17
CA GLU A 88 -28.97 -1.65 -2.90
C GLU A 88 -28.23 -2.79 -2.14
N SER A 89 -27.23 -3.38 -2.74
CA SER A 89 -26.54 -4.56 -2.18
C SER A 89 -25.03 -4.56 -2.32
N GLY A 90 -24.43 -3.46 -2.79
CA GLY A 90 -22.97 -3.40 -2.94
C GLY A 90 -22.26 -3.42 -1.57
N PRO A 91 -21.21 -4.23 -1.38
CA PRO A 91 -20.43 -4.21 -0.16
C PRO A 91 -19.81 -2.82 0.00
N MET A 92 -20.11 -2.18 1.11
CA MET A 92 -19.46 -0.92 1.48
C MET A 92 -18.06 -1.29 1.97
N GLN A 93 -17.06 -1.09 1.14
CA GLN A 93 -15.67 -1.29 1.57
C GLN A 93 -15.31 -0.22 2.60
N ALA A 94 -14.70 -0.64 3.70
CA ALA A 94 -14.16 0.28 4.68
C ALA A 94 -13.12 1.19 4.00
N PRO A 95 -13.09 2.50 4.36
CA PRO A 95 -12.05 3.40 3.86
C PRO A 95 -10.66 2.86 4.18
N ARG A 96 -9.76 2.90 3.21
CA ARG A 96 -8.36 2.57 3.36
C ARG A 96 -7.56 3.84 3.59
N HIS A 97 -6.60 3.79 4.49
CA HIS A 97 -5.75 4.93 4.79
C HIS A 97 -4.52 4.95 3.88
N LEU A 98 -4.10 6.16 3.55
CA LEU A 98 -2.78 6.37 2.94
C LEU A 98 -1.69 5.95 3.93
N SER A 99 -0.50 5.65 3.42
CA SER A 99 0.68 5.43 4.26
C SER A 99 1.06 6.70 5.03
N GLU A 100 1.68 6.49 6.18
CA GLU A 100 2.22 7.60 6.98
C GLU A 100 3.22 8.41 6.16
N GLY A 101 3.05 9.74 6.16
CA GLY A 101 3.87 10.64 5.35
C GLY A 101 3.46 10.79 3.89
N LEU A 102 2.50 10.01 3.37
CA LEU A 102 1.98 10.18 2.01
C LEU A 102 0.73 11.07 2.04
N THR A 103 0.76 12.17 1.29
CA THR A 103 -0.36 13.12 1.19
C THR A 103 -0.79 13.32 -0.25
N ILE A 104 -2.09 13.50 -0.48
CA ILE A 104 -2.64 13.88 -1.79
C ILE A 104 -2.51 15.39 -1.91
N THR A 105 -1.81 15.86 -2.95
CA THR A 105 -1.59 17.29 -3.21
C THR A 105 -2.55 17.85 -4.26
N GLY A 106 -3.21 16.99 -5.02
CA GLY A 106 -4.18 17.39 -6.03
C GLY A 106 -4.80 16.20 -6.73
N ILE A 107 -5.95 16.42 -7.33
CA ILE A 107 -6.65 15.45 -8.17
C ILE A 107 -7.06 16.19 -9.43
N ARG A 108 -6.84 15.60 -10.60
CA ARG A 108 -7.29 16.12 -11.89
C ARG A 108 -8.19 15.12 -12.56
N VAL A 109 -9.38 15.55 -12.98
CA VAL A 109 -10.37 14.72 -13.67
C VAL A 109 -10.78 15.40 -14.97
N ASP A 110 -10.62 14.70 -16.09
CA ASP A 110 -10.89 15.23 -17.44
C ASP A 110 -10.22 16.59 -17.73
N GLY A 111 -9.01 16.77 -17.22
CA GLY A 111 -8.23 18.01 -17.37
C GLY A 111 -8.55 19.12 -16.37
N GLU A 112 -9.59 18.97 -15.54
CA GLU A 112 -9.96 19.93 -14.51
C GLU A 112 -9.34 19.58 -13.16
N ASP A 113 -8.71 20.55 -12.53
CA ASP A 113 -8.15 20.39 -11.18
C ASP A 113 -9.28 20.42 -10.14
N ARG A 114 -9.24 19.45 -9.23
CA ARG A 114 -10.13 19.40 -8.07
C ARG A 114 -9.40 19.95 -6.84
N PRO A 115 -10.09 20.75 -6.00
CA PRO A 115 -9.48 21.25 -4.78
C PRO A 115 -9.01 20.10 -3.87
N PRO A 116 -7.80 20.20 -3.27
CA PRO A 116 -7.21 19.12 -2.48
C PRO A 116 -7.86 18.93 -1.08
N ASP A 117 -8.78 19.77 -0.72
CA ASP A 117 -9.53 19.76 0.55
C ASP A 117 -10.95 19.22 0.42
N ILE A 118 -11.37 18.87 -0.79
CA ILE A 118 -12.72 18.38 -1.08
C ILE A 118 -12.69 16.89 -1.42
N VAL A 119 -13.66 16.15 -0.87
CA VAL A 119 -13.89 14.75 -1.24
C VAL A 119 -14.22 14.69 -2.73
N THR A 120 -13.44 13.91 -3.46
CA THR A 120 -13.63 13.73 -4.90
C THR A 120 -14.18 12.35 -5.17
N GLU A 121 -15.26 12.29 -5.96
CA GLU A 121 -15.88 11.05 -6.42
C GLU A 121 -15.64 10.89 -7.92
N ILE A 122 -15.12 9.73 -8.31
CA ILE A 122 -14.87 9.36 -9.70
C ILE A 122 -15.75 8.15 -10.03
N LEU A 123 -16.56 8.25 -11.09
CA LEU A 123 -17.54 7.25 -11.44
C LEU A 123 -17.00 6.33 -12.55
N TYR A 124 -17.03 5.04 -12.30
CA TYR A 124 -16.87 3.97 -13.28
C TYR A 124 -18.28 3.57 -13.72
N LEU A 125 -18.67 4.02 -14.89
CA LEU A 125 -20.04 3.83 -15.38
C LEU A 125 -20.20 2.51 -16.14
N PRO A 126 -21.42 1.93 -16.13
CA PRO A 126 -21.72 0.74 -16.89
C PRO A 126 -21.27 0.82 -18.35
N GLY A 127 -20.56 -0.22 -18.80
CA GLY A 127 -19.96 -0.25 -20.13
C GLY A 127 -18.50 0.19 -20.15
N GLY A 128 -17.84 0.31 -18.95
CA GLY A 128 -16.42 0.62 -18.84
C GLY A 128 -16.07 2.06 -19.18
N LYS A 129 -17.00 3.00 -18.94
CA LYS A 129 -16.74 4.43 -19.13
C LYS A 129 -16.17 5.02 -17.86
N VAL A 130 -14.91 5.44 -17.91
CA VAL A 130 -14.19 6.08 -16.81
C VAL A 130 -13.62 7.40 -17.30
N PRO A 131 -13.72 8.50 -16.55
CA PRO A 131 -13.03 9.73 -16.91
C PRO A 131 -11.50 9.54 -16.83
N ALA A 132 -10.75 10.27 -17.63
CA ALA A 132 -9.30 10.32 -17.46
C ALA A 132 -8.97 11.08 -16.18
N PHE A 133 -8.25 10.46 -15.25
CA PHE A 133 -7.89 11.14 -14.03
C PHE A 133 -6.48 10.86 -13.56
N ARG A 134 -5.96 11.78 -12.75
CA ARG A 134 -4.66 11.71 -12.11
C ARG A 134 -4.78 12.10 -10.65
N ILE A 135 -3.98 11.45 -9.82
CA ILE A 135 -3.85 11.78 -8.41
C ILE A 135 -2.38 12.13 -8.17
N PHE A 136 -2.16 13.29 -7.58
CA PHE A 136 -0.83 13.76 -7.24
C PHE A 136 -0.55 13.53 -5.77
N PHE A 137 0.58 12.91 -5.49
CA PHE A 137 1.02 12.60 -4.15
C PHE A 137 2.34 13.29 -3.84
N ARG A 138 2.53 13.61 -2.56
CA ARG A 138 3.79 14.02 -1.99
C ARG A 138 4.11 13.15 -0.80
N GLU A 139 5.35 12.68 -0.75
CA GLU A 139 5.84 11.88 0.36
C GLU A 139 6.73 12.75 1.25
N SER A 140 6.53 12.66 2.58
CA SER A 140 7.42 13.31 3.55
C SER A 140 8.67 12.45 3.70
N GLY A 141 9.79 12.90 3.15
CA GLY A 141 11.07 12.20 3.22
C GLY A 141 11.93 12.69 4.37
N GLU A 142 12.82 11.85 4.86
CA GLU A 142 13.89 12.23 5.77
C GLU A 142 14.84 13.22 5.09
N GLY A 143 15.26 14.28 5.83
CA GLY A 143 16.23 15.26 5.31
C GLY A 143 15.65 16.36 4.43
N GLY A 144 14.31 16.55 4.41
CA GLY A 144 13.65 17.66 3.69
C GLY A 144 13.44 17.40 2.18
N ALA A 145 13.72 16.21 1.69
CA ALA A 145 13.29 15.79 0.36
C ALA A 145 11.80 15.43 0.40
N HIS A 146 11.04 15.97 -0.55
CA HIS A 146 9.61 15.71 -0.71
C HIS A 146 9.36 15.13 -2.10
N PRO A 147 9.64 13.83 -2.32
CA PRO A 147 9.38 13.22 -3.61
C PRO A 147 7.89 13.30 -3.95
N GLU A 148 7.63 13.65 -5.21
CA GLU A 148 6.27 13.73 -5.76
C GLU A 148 6.02 12.54 -6.67
N TRP A 149 4.77 12.12 -6.74
CA TRP A 149 4.32 10.98 -7.53
C TRP A 149 3.00 11.31 -8.19
N THR A 150 2.81 10.80 -9.40
CA THR A 150 1.55 10.91 -10.12
C THR A 150 1.03 9.52 -10.44
N LEU A 151 -0.18 9.22 -9.99
CA LEU A 151 -0.94 8.07 -10.47
C LEU A 151 -1.83 8.52 -11.61
N ARG A 152 -1.64 7.92 -12.79
CA ARG A 152 -2.46 8.17 -13.98
C ARG A 152 -3.31 6.94 -14.25
N VAL A 153 -4.62 7.10 -14.28
CA VAL A 153 -5.54 6.03 -14.64
C VAL A 153 -5.89 6.11 -16.12
N ASN A 154 -5.77 4.99 -16.79
CA ASN A 154 -6.12 4.83 -18.18
C ASN A 154 -7.65 4.64 -18.30
N PRO A 155 -8.38 5.52 -19.01
CA PRO A 155 -9.83 5.44 -19.12
C PRO A 155 -10.33 4.26 -19.98
N TYR A 156 -9.44 3.56 -20.69
CA TYR A 156 -9.82 2.50 -21.62
C TYR A 156 -9.80 1.11 -21.00
N ASP A 157 -9.01 0.90 -19.94
CA ASP A 157 -8.83 -0.42 -19.31
C ASP A 157 -8.76 -0.35 -17.78
N GLY A 158 -8.81 0.85 -17.18
CA GLY A 158 -8.72 1.03 -15.74
C GLY A 158 -7.32 0.82 -15.15
N SER A 159 -6.31 0.54 -15.98
CA SER A 159 -4.93 0.36 -15.52
C SER A 159 -4.34 1.65 -14.95
N VAL A 160 -3.38 1.51 -14.04
CA VAL A 160 -2.76 2.65 -13.34
C VAL A 160 -1.26 2.68 -13.59
N ASP A 161 -0.80 3.78 -14.16
CA ASP A 161 0.63 4.09 -14.28
C ASP A 161 1.08 4.91 -13.07
N VAL A 162 2.24 4.56 -12.52
CA VAL A 162 2.91 5.31 -11.47
C VAL A 162 4.09 6.07 -12.07
N LEU A 163 4.04 7.37 -12.01
CA LEU A 163 5.04 8.27 -12.58
C LEU A 163 5.75 9.04 -11.45
N GLU A 164 7.06 9.19 -11.56
CA GLU A 164 7.85 10.06 -10.68
C GLU A 164 7.60 11.54 -11.03
N GLY A 165 7.44 12.36 -10.00
CA GLY A 165 7.20 13.79 -10.14
C GLY A 165 5.73 14.15 -10.32
N ASN A 166 5.50 15.46 -10.39
CA ASN A 166 4.20 16.03 -10.72
C ASN A 166 4.09 16.15 -12.26
N VAL A 167 3.38 15.21 -12.88
CA VAL A 167 3.19 15.13 -14.34
C VAL A 167 1.78 15.65 -14.70
N PRO A 168 1.64 16.97 -14.95
CA PRO A 168 0.32 17.59 -15.10
C PRO A 168 -0.35 17.38 -16.45
N VAL A 169 0.39 17.09 -17.52
CA VAL A 169 -0.15 17.02 -18.89
C VAL A 169 0.43 15.84 -19.66
N ASP A 170 -0.38 15.29 -20.59
CA ASP A 170 0.09 14.38 -21.61
C ASP A 170 0.98 15.16 -22.58
N ALA A 171 2.23 14.77 -22.68
CA ALA A 171 3.09 15.19 -23.76
C ALA A 171 2.81 14.31 -24.98
#